data_28a683568712d9d34681cbfb80bfd2d4
#
_entry.id   28a683568712d9d34681cbfb80bfd2d4
#
_cell.length_a   1.000
_cell.length_b   1.000
_cell.length_c   1.000
_cell.angle_alpha   90.00
_cell.angle_beta   90.00
_cell.angle_gamma   90.00
#
_symmetry.space_group_name_H-M   'P 1'
#
loop_
_entity.id
_entity.type
_entity.pdbx_description
1 polymer ?
#
loop_
_entity_poly.entity_id
_entity_poly.type
_entity_poly.pdbx_seq_one_letter_code
_entity_poly.pdbx_strand_id
1 'polypeptide(L)'
;MRFCCPNCGGKLNIVEKSALCERGHSFDRARGGYYNLLIGQSGGVHGDNKEMVLARRAFLGEGYYAPLARYLATLVMEFTPEGGCLLDAGAGEGYYTDIIECALYERDGKSDVSAFDISKDAVREISKKNPRISLAVAGSYHMPIADGEFDTVINTFSPLALEETRRVLKSGGHFIMAIPGEEHLFDLKSVIYDTPYKNVVQDTALEGFELLMDEPLEYKFMLDTRDKIQNLFMMTPYAYRTRPSDKAKVEALESLECRAAFRVFVYRRI
;
A
#
# COMPACT_ATOMS: atom_id res chain seq x y z
N MET A 1 -12.97 12.57 9.39
CA MET A 1 -11.66 11.88 9.50
C MET A 1 -11.85 10.63 10.34
N ARG A 2 -11.42 9.47 9.89
CA ARG A 2 -11.59 8.16 10.56
C ARG A 2 -10.42 7.75 11.45
N PHE A 3 -9.38 8.59 11.50
CA PHE A 3 -8.25 8.34 12.39
C PHE A 3 -8.56 8.78 13.83
N CYS A 4 -8.00 8.02 14.77
CA CYS A 4 -8.07 8.28 16.21
C CYS A 4 -6.76 8.88 16.74
N CYS A 5 -6.80 9.42 17.92
CA CYS A 5 -5.62 9.90 18.63
C CYS A 5 -4.67 8.73 18.93
N PRO A 6 -3.46 8.73 18.41
CA PRO A 6 -2.52 7.62 18.64
C PRO A 6 -2.05 7.53 20.10
N ASN A 7 -2.18 8.61 20.90
CA ASN A 7 -1.77 8.62 22.30
C ASN A 7 -2.83 8.03 23.25
N CYS A 8 -4.13 8.12 22.89
CA CYS A 8 -5.18 7.73 23.82
C CYS A 8 -6.38 7.02 23.20
N GLY A 9 -6.35 6.73 21.90
CA GLY A 9 -7.44 6.09 21.15
C GLY A 9 -8.69 6.96 20.95
N GLY A 10 -8.74 8.17 21.53
CA GLY A 10 -9.90 9.06 21.43
C GLY A 10 -10.10 9.62 20.02
N LYS A 11 -11.36 9.96 19.70
CA LYS A 11 -11.74 10.57 18.43
C LYS A 11 -10.95 11.86 18.18
N LEU A 12 -10.50 12.06 16.95
CA LEU A 12 -9.88 13.30 16.52
C LEU A 12 -10.90 14.19 15.80
N ASN A 13 -11.04 15.42 16.29
CA ASN A 13 -11.87 16.45 15.68
C ASN A 13 -10.96 17.48 15.00
N ILE A 14 -11.33 17.88 13.79
CA ILE A 14 -10.58 18.88 13.04
C ILE A 14 -10.98 20.25 13.57
N VAL A 15 -10.02 21.00 14.11
CA VAL A 15 -10.17 22.38 14.57
C VAL A 15 -9.12 23.22 13.83
N GLU A 16 -9.57 24.10 12.95
CA GLU A 16 -8.72 24.90 12.06
C GLU A 16 -7.71 24.06 11.25
N LYS A 17 -6.45 24.08 11.62
CA LYS A 17 -5.35 23.37 10.96
C LYS A 17 -4.82 22.19 11.78
N SER A 18 -5.50 21.79 12.83
CA SER A 18 -5.05 20.71 13.73
C SER A 18 -6.17 19.70 13.96
N ALA A 19 -5.79 18.45 14.26
CA ALA A 19 -6.69 17.43 14.76
C ALA A 19 -6.48 17.30 16.27
N LEU A 20 -7.55 17.51 17.07
CA LEU A 20 -7.52 17.48 18.52
C LEU A 20 -8.41 16.38 19.07
N CYS A 21 -7.95 15.70 20.11
CA CYS A 21 -8.78 14.79 20.89
C CYS A 21 -9.28 15.47 22.17
N GLU A 22 -10.30 14.87 22.82
CA GLU A 22 -10.89 15.38 24.08
C GLU A 22 -9.89 15.47 25.23
N ARG A 23 -8.78 14.68 25.18
CA ARG A 23 -7.70 14.73 26.18
C ARG A 23 -6.64 15.80 25.91
N GLY A 24 -6.85 16.65 24.90
CA GLY A 24 -5.97 17.78 24.58
C GLY A 24 -4.74 17.42 23.73
N HIS A 25 -4.60 16.17 23.21
CA HIS A 25 -3.55 15.88 22.25
C HIS A 25 -3.87 16.52 20.91
N SER A 26 -2.88 17.20 20.32
CA SER A 26 -3.01 17.97 19.09
C SER A 26 -2.01 17.49 18.04
N PHE A 27 -2.48 17.39 16.80
CA PHE A 27 -1.67 16.98 15.63
C PHE A 27 -1.89 17.98 14.51
N ASP A 28 -0.83 18.69 14.13
CA ASP A 28 -0.90 19.70 13.08
C ASP A 28 -1.10 19.06 11.70
N ARG A 29 -1.97 19.70 10.92
CA ARG A 29 -2.17 19.34 9.53
C ARG A 29 -0.98 19.80 8.71
N ALA A 30 -0.30 18.84 8.10
CA ALA A 30 0.79 19.14 7.15
C ALA A 30 0.28 19.95 5.95
N ARG A 31 1.18 20.67 5.27
CA ARG A 31 0.83 21.49 4.08
C ARG A 31 0.11 20.70 2.98
N GLY A 32 0.41 19.39 2.86
CA GLY A 32 -0.28 18.48 1.93
C GLY A 32 -1.64 17.99 2.38
N GLY A 33 -2.12 18.36 3.58
CA GLY A 33 -3.46 17.98 4.05
C GLY A 33 -3.53 16.70 4.87
N TYR A 34 -2.41 16.05 5.18
CA TYR A 34 -2.31 14.84 6.01
C TYR A 34 -1.87 15.15 7.45
N TYR A 35 -2.04 14.18 8.34
CA TYR A 35 -1.60 14.25 9.73
C TYR A 35 -0.48 13.25 10.01
N ASN A 36 0.51 13.64 10.82
CA ASN A 36 1.49 12.71 11.33
C ASN A 36 1.00 12.13 12.66
N LEU A 37 0.52 10.89 12.59
CA LEU A 37 -0.01 10.14 13.73
C LEU A 37 0.95 9.02 14.18
N LEU A 38 2.18 9.00 13.68
CA LEU A 38 3.20 8.06 14.11
C LEU A 38 3.75 8.49 15.48
N ILE A 39 3.50 7.70 16.52
CA ILE A 39 4.03 7.94 17.86
C ILE A 39 5.39 7.30 17.99
N GLY A 40 6.33 8.10 18.48
CA GLY A 40 7.67 7.64 18.82
C GLY A 40 8.41 7.08 17.61
N GLN A 41 9.65 7.41 17.45
CA GLN A 41 10.53 6.63 16.60
C GLN A 41 10.86 5.33 17.37
N SER A 42 9.94 4.40 17.39
CA SER A 42 10.22 3.06 17.90
C SER A 42 11.23 2.39 16.98
N GLY A 43 12.47 2.44 17.41
CA GLY A 43 13.57 1.58 17.03
C GLY A 43 13.55 0.97 15.62
N GLY A 44 13.93 1.71 14.59
CA GLY A 44 14.48 1.08 13.40
C GLY A 44 13.54 0.62 12.30
N VAL A 45 12.22 0.78 12.43
CA VAL A 45 11.31 0.53 11.30
C VAL A 45 11.18 1.82 10.49
N HIS A 46 11.99 1.92 9.46
CA HIS A 46 11.89 2.99 8.47
C HIS A 46 11.09 2.48 7.28
N GLY A 47 10.07 3.25 6.87
CA GLY A 47 9.42 3.05 5.57
C GLY A 47 10.38 3.37 4.42
N ASP A 48 9.85 3.30 3.22
CA ASP A 48 10.61 3.65 2.02
C ASP A 48 11.18 5.07 2.11
N ASN A 49 12.43 5.21 1.72
CA ASN A 49 13.07 6.52 1.61
C ASN A 49 12.58 7.26 0.36
N LYS A 50 12.94 8.53 0.25
CA LYS A 50 12.50 9.39 -0.85
C LYS A 50 12.88 8.84 -2.23
N GLU A 51 14.05 8.25 -2.38
CA GLU A 51 14.52 7.69 -3.66
C GLU A 51 13.68 6.50 -4.08
N MET A 52 13.38 5.57 -3.16
CA MET A 52 12.47 4.45 -3.40
C MET A 52 11.09 4.93 -3.83
N VAL A 53 10.53 5.90 -3.10
CA VAL A 53 9.20 6.47 -3.38
C VAL A 53 9.17 7.08 -4.78
N LEU A 54 10.19 7.85 -5.17
CA LEU A 54 10.25 8.48 -6.49
C LEU A 54 10.45 7.46 -7.61
N ALA A 55 11.30 6.45 -7.41
CA ALA A 55 11.50 5.37 -8.38
C ALA A 55 10.22 4.56 -8.58
N ARG A 56 9.50 4.23 -7.48
CA ARG A 56 8.21 3.54 -7.54
C ARG A 56 7.18 4.37 -8.29
N ARG A 57 7.07 5.65 -7.98
CA ARG A 57 6.17 6.56 -8.68
C ARG A 57 6.47 6.63 -10.17
N ALA A 58 7.74 6.71 -10.57
CA ALA A 58 8.15 6.73 -11.97
C ALA A 58 7.77 5.43 -12.66
N PHE A 59 8.10 4.27 -12.07
CA PHE A 59 7.79 2.95 -12.62
C PHE A 59 6.28 2.70 -12.75
N LEU A 60 5.51 2.93 -11.68
CA LEU A 60 4.06 2.71 -11.67
C LEU A 60 3.33 3.69 -12.59
N GLY A 61 3.84 4.92 -12.72
CA GLY A 61 3.31 5.94 -13.64
C GLY A 61 3.39 5.56 -15.10
N GLU A 62 4.30 4.67 -15.51
CA GLU A 62 4.38 4.08 -16.85
C GLU A 62 3.29 3.00 -17.10
N GLY A 63 2.52 2.63 -16.07
CA GLY A 63 1.40 1.70 -16.19
C GLY A 63 1.77 0.22 -16.20
N TYR A 64 3.01 -0.16 -15.87
CA TYR A 64 3.42 -1.57 -15.84
C TYR A 64 2.57 -2.43 -14.92
N TYR A 65 2.03 -1.86 -13.83
CA TYR A 65 1.13 -2.57 -12.90
C TYR A 65 -0.33 -2.14 -13.02
N ALA A 66 -0.71 -1.48 -14.11
CA ALA A 66 -2.10 -1.11 -14.38
C ALA A 66 -3.09 -2.30 -14.42
N PRO A 67 -2.71 -3.51 -14.93
CA PRO A 67 -3.60 -4.66 -14.82
C PRO A 67 -3.96 -5.01 -13.38
N LEU A 68 -2.99 -5.01 -12.46
CA LEU A 68 -3.25 -5.24 -11.03
C LEU A 68 -4.11 -4.13 -10.42
N ALA A 69 -3.79 -2.86 -10.71
CA ALA A 69 -4.55 -1.73 -10.15
C ALA A 69 -6.02 -1.76 -10.58
N ARG A 70 -6.30 -2.04 -11.85
CA ARG A 70 -7.68 -2.21 -12.35
C ARG A 70 -8.39 -3.40 -11.71
N TYR A 71 -7.68 -4.51 -11.53
CA TYR A 71 -8.26 -5.70 -10.88
C TYR A 71 -8.62 -5.42 -9.42
N LEU A 72 -7.72 -4.78 -8.66
CA LEU A 72 -7.99 -4.37 -7.28
C LEU A 72 -9.17 -3.39 -7.20
N ALA A 73 -9.25 -2.42 -8.12
CA ALA A 73 -10.40 -1.50 -8.17
C ALA A 73 -11.72 -2.24 -8.42
N THR A 74 -11.73 -3.24 -9.31
CA THR A 74 -12.92 -4.08 -9.56
C THR A 74 -13.34 -4.82 -8.29
N LEU A 75 -12.41 -5.47 -7.60
CA LEU A 75 -12.69 -6.17 -6.35
C LEU A 75 -13.19 -5.22 -5.25
N VAL A 76 -12.56 -4.06 -5.11
CA VAL A 76 -13.01 -3.05 -4.13
C VAL A 76 -14.43 -2.57 -4.45
N MET A 77 -14.76 -2.33 -5.71
CA MET A 77 -16.13 -1.96 -6.08
C MET A 77 -17.16 -3.07 -5.79
N GLU A 78 -16.77 -4.33 -5.91
CA GLU A 78 -17.63 -5.48 -5.62
C GLU A 78 -17.84 -5.68 -4.11
N PHE A 79 -16.75 -5.60 -3.33
CA PHE A 79 -16.75 -5.96 -1.91
C PHE A 79 -16.91 -4.77 -0.95
N THR A 80 -16.95 -3.53 -1.45
CA THR A 80 -17.25 -2.34 -0.64
C THR A 80 -18.68 -1.88 -0.91
N PRO A 81 -19.55 -1.79 0.09
CA PRO A 81 -20.93 -1.32 -0.12
C PRO A 81 -20.94 0.14 -0.62
N GLU A 82 -22.02 0.55 -1.29
CA GLU A 82 -22.22 1.95 -1.70
C GLU A 82 -22.19 2.86 -0.46
N GLY A 83 -21.45 3.95 -0.54
CA GLY A 83 -21.19 4.85 0.60
C GLY A 83 -20.35 4.21 1.71
N GLY A 84 -19.74 3.07 1.46
CA GLY A 84 -18.89 2.34 2.41
C GLY A 84 -17.55 3.02 2.65
N CYS A 85 -16.82 2.48 3.61
CA CYS A 85 -15.54 3.02 4.07
C CYS A 85 -14.41 2.05 3.72
N LEU A 86 -13.44 2.55 2.95
CA LEU A 86 -12.23 1.83 2.56
C LEU A 86 -11.00 2.34 3.30
N LEU A 87 -10.15 1.43 3.76
CA LEU A 87 -8.81 1.71 4.26
C LEU A 87 -7.76 1.08 3.35
N ASP A 88 -6.79 1.88 2.92
CA ASP A 88 -5.54 1.38 2.32
C ASP A 88 -4.42 1.38 3.37
N ALA A 89 -4.02 0.19 3.81
CA ALA A 89 -3.06 -0.02 4.89
C ALA A 89 -1.65 -0.25 4.33
N GLY A 90 -0.84 0.82 4.30
CA GLY A 90 0.48 0.81 3.67
C GLY A 90 0.41 1.22 2.20
N ALA A 91 -0.22 2.37 1.95
CA ALA A 91 -0.59 2.86 0.62
C ALA A 91 0.59 3.26 -0.29
N GLY A 92 1.82 3.30 0.25
CA GLY A 92 2.98 3.78 -0.49
C GLY A 92 2.80 5.21 -0.98
N GLU A 93 3.09 5.46 -2.26
CA GLU A 93 2.88 6.76 -2.91
C GLU A 93 1.47 6.92 -3.54
N GLY A 94 0.56 5.97 -3.25
CA GLY A 94 -0.86 6.08 -3.56
C GLY A 94 -1.27 5.73 -4.98
N TYR A 95 -0.48 4.95 -5.70
CA TYR A 95 -0.84 4.55 -7.07
C TYR A 95 -2.15 3.76 -7.11
N TYR A 96 -2.25 2.73 -6.28
CA TYR A 96 -3.46 1.91 -6.19
C TYR A 96 -4.61 2.66 -5.52
N THR A 97 -4.32 3.36 -4.43
CA THR A 97 -5.32 4.14 -3.67
C THR A 97 -6.05 5.16 -4.54
N ASP A 98 -5.31 5.88 -5.39
CA ASP A 98 -5.87 6.91 -6.28
C ASP A 98 -6.81 6.31 -7.34
N ILE A 99 -6.39 5.22 -7.98
CA ILE A 99 -7.19 4.52 -8.99
C ILE A 99 -8.47 3.95 -8.36
N ILE A 100 -8.36 3.36 -7.17
CA ILE A 100 -9.49 2.79 -6.43
C ILE A 100 -10.45 3.88 -5.97
N GLU A 101 -9.93 4.99 -5.42
CA GLU A 101 -10.76 6.12 -4.99
C GLU A 101 -11.52 6.73 -6.16
N CYS A 102 -10.87 6.94 -7.30
CA CYS A 102 -11.55 7.43 -8.50
C CYS A 102 -12.68 6.48 -8.94
N ALA A 103 -12.45 5.16 -8.93
CA ALA A 103 -13.48 4.18 -9.28
C ALA A 103 -14.68 4.20 -8.31
N LEU A 104 -14.42 4.28 -7.00
CA LEU A 104 -15.47 4.41 -5.99
C LEU A 104 -16.24 5.71 -6.12
N TYR A 105 -15.54 6.82 -6.38
CA TYR A 105 -16.17 8.13 -6.59
C TYR A 105 -17.06 8.14 -7.84
N GLU A 106 -16.62 7.54 -8.94
CA GLU A 106 -17.42 7.39 -10.16
C GLU A 106 -18.64 6.49 -9.95
N ARG A 107 -18.52 5.45 -9.12
CA ARG A 107 -19.62 4.53 -8.79
C ARG A 107 -20.74 5.23 -8.03
N ASP A 108 -20.42 5.95 -6.94
CA ASP A 108 -21.44 6.44 -6.01
C ASP A 108 -21.20 7.87 -5.47
N GLY A 109 -19.99 8.42 -5.55
CA GLY A 109 -19.63 9.73 -5.03
C GLY A 109 -19.77 9.91 -3.52
N LYS A 110 -19.94 8.80 -2.77
CA LYS A 110 -20.25 8.79 -1.32
C LYS A 110 -19.29 7.96 -0.50
N SER A 111 -18.59 7.02 -1.13
CA SER A 111 -17.62 6.16 -0.45
C SER A 111 -16.47 6.99 0.11
N ASP A 112 -16.02 6.65 1.31
CA ASP A 112 -14.95 7.36 2.05
C ASP A 112 -13.68 6.53 2.01
N VAL A 113 -12.61 7.10 1.46
CA VAL A 113 -11.30 6.45 1.36
C VAL A 113 -10.32 7.08 2.34
N SER A 114 -9.76 6.25 3.19
CA SER A 114 -8.67 6.58 4.09
C SER A 114 -7.43 5.79 3.75
N ALA A 115 -6.25 6.38 3.89
CA ALA A 115 -5.00 5.69 3.62
C ALA A 115 -3.90 6.16 4.58
N PHE A 116 -2.99 5.26 4.88
CA PHE A 116 -1.79 5.62 5.64
C PHE A 116 -0.56 4.87 5.11
N ASP A 117 0.58 5.45 5.38
CA ASP A 117 1.87 4.79 5.22
C ASP A 117 2.82 5.26 6.33
N ILE A 118 3.80 4.44 6.67
CA ILE A 118 4.82 4.80 7.65
C ILE A 118 5.83 5.81 7.07
N SER A 119 6.00 5.82 5.75
CA SER A 119 6.85 6.77 5.03
C SER A 119 6.16 8.10 4.84
N LYS A 120 6.68 9.14 5.49
CA LYS A 120 6.21 10.51 5.31
C LYS A 120 6.36 10.99 3.86
N ASP A 121 7.42 10.55 3.17
CA ASP A 121 7.64 10.91 1.77
C ASP A 121 6.58 10.27 0.87
N ALA A 122 6.18 9.03 1.13
CA ALA A 122 5.11 8.34 0.44
C ALA A 122 3.76 9.07 0.61
N VAL A 123 3.34 9.32 1.86
CA VAL A 123 2.09 10.06 2.16
C VAL A 123 2.07 11.45 1.51
N ARG A 124 3.22 12.12 1.47
CA ARG A 124 3.34 13.42 0.79
C ARG A 124 3.08 13.32 -0.71
N GLU A 125 3.44 12.21 -1.36
CA GLU A 125 3.15 12.03 -2.80
C GLU A 125 1.66 11.77 -3.04
N ILE A 126 0.98 10.97 -2.18
CA ILE A 126 -0.48 10.78 -2.26
C ILE A 126 -1.20 12.13 -2.13
N SER A 127 -0.80 12.93 -1.15
CA SER A 127 -1.46 14.21 -0.83
C SER A 127 -1.45 15.23 -1.97
N LYS A 128 -0.56 15.07 -2.93
CA LYS A 128 -0.49 15.93 -4.12
C LYS A 128 -1.46 15.52 -5.22
N LYS A 129 -1.90 14.25 -5.22
CA LYS A 129 -2.69 13.67 -6.31
C LYS A 129 -4.19 13.81 -6.05
N ASN A 130 -4.65 13.41 -4.87
CA ASN A 130 -6.07 13.26 -4.62
C ASN A 130 -6.47 13.82 -3.24
N PRO A 131 -7.12 15.00 -3.19
CA PRO A 131 -7.52 15.63 -1.94
C PRO A 131 -8.73 14.96 -1.27
N ARG A 132 -9.42 14.02 -1.92
CA ARG A 132 -10.57 13.31 -1.36
C ARG A 132 -10.14 12.20 -0.39
N ILE A 133 -8.89 11.73 -0.48
CA ILE A 133 -8.37 10.68 0.39
C ILE A 133 -8.01 11.28 1.75
N SER A 134 -8.53 10.70 2.83
CA SER A 134 -8.11 11.01 4.20
C SER A 134 -6.77 10.36 4.51
N LEU A 135 -5.72 11.16 4.80
CA LEU A 135 -4.34 10.69 4.85
C LEU A 135 -3.69 10.86 6.23
N ALA A 136 -2.93 9.84 6.64
CA ALA A 136 -2.06 9.92 7.81
C ALA A 136 -0.69 9.25 7.58
N VAL A 137 0.34 9.73 8.28
CA VAL A 137 1.57 8.96 8.51
C VAL A 137 1.33 8.12 9.75
N ALA A 138 1.31 6.79 9.59
CA ALA A 138 1.03 5.84 10.67
C ALA A 138 1.66 4.48 10.38
N GLY A 139 1.81 3.64 11.41
CA GLY A 139 2.29 2.28 11.29
C GLY A 139 1.16 1.26 11.30
N SER A 140 1.34 0.16 10.57
CA SER A 140 0.32 -0.90 10.43
C SER A 140 0.13 -1.71 11.71
N TYR A 141 1.15 -1.85 12.57
CA TYR A 141 1.06 -2.66 13.78
C TYR A 141 0.39 -1.98 14.99
N HIS A 142 0.07 -0.69 14.87
CA HIS A 142 -0.70 0.10 15.82
C HIS A 142 -1.45 1.18 15.05
N MET A 143 -2.50 0.77 14.34
CA MET A 143 -3.29 1.67 13.52
C MET A 143 -4.07 2.65 14.41
N PRO A 144 -3.91 3.98 14.22
CA PRO A 144 -4.68 4.97 14.95
C PRO A 144 -6.13 5.04 14.40
N ILE A 145 -6.88 3.96 14.57
CA ILE A 145 -8.20 3.72 13.99
C ILE A 145 -9.03 2.98 15.03
N ALA A 146 -10.31 3.31 15.14
CA ALA A 146 -11.24 2.62 16.03
C ALA A 146 -11.56 1.20 15.55
N ASP A 147 -12.04 0.35 16.46
CA ASP A 147 -12.48 -0.98 16.15
C ASP A 147 -13.71 -0.95 15.22
N GLY A 148 -13.74 -1.81 14.21
CA GLY A 148 -14.88 -1.96 13.32
C GLY A 148 -15.23 -0.70 12.51
N GLU A 149 -14.26 0.10 12.13
CA GLU A 149 -14.48 1.36 11.42
C GLU A 149 -14.69 1.19 9.93
N PHE A 150 -14.07 0.19 9.29
CA PHE A 150 -14.03 0.03 7.85
C PHE A 150 -14.84 -1.16 7.33
N ASP A 151 -15.50 -0.97 6.20
CA ASP A 151 -16.18 -2.04 5.46
C ASP A 151 -15.19 -2.89 4.69
N THR A 152 -14.14 -2.26 4.14
CA THR A 152 -13.09 -2.92 3.37
C THR A 152 -11.72 -2.37 3.78
N VAL A 153 -10.74 -3.27 3.90
CA VAL A 153 -9.32 -2.93 4.04
C VAL A 153 -8.57 -3.53 2.87
N ILE A 154 -7.68 -2.76 2.25
CA ILE A 154 -6.73 -3.28 1.27
C ILE A 154 -5.30 -3.22 1.82
N ASN A 155 -4.48 -4.19 1.39
CA ASN A 155 -3.05 -4.23 1.64
C ASN A 155 -2.34 -4.69 0.37
N THR A 156 -1.54 -3.82 -0.23
CA THR A 156 -0.82 -4.10 -1.47
C THR A 156 0.68 -4.02 -1.22
N PHE A 157 1.36 -5.18 -1.19
CA PHE A 157 2.81 -5.31 -0.97
C PHE A 157 3.34 -4.74 0.35
N SER A 158 2.46 -4.48 1.31
CA SER A 158 2.82 -3.98 2.64
C SER A 158 2.85 -5.13 3.66
N PRO A 159 3.62 -5.02 4.76
CA PRO A 159 3.59 -6.03 5.81
C PRO A 159 2.19 -6.22 6.39
N LEU A 160 1.78 -7.49 6.53
CA LEU A 160 0.48 -7.83 7.11
C LEU A 160 0.51 -7.71 8.63
N ALA A 161 -0.31 -6.81 9.17
CA ALA A 161 -0.61 -6.69 10.60
C ALA A 161 -2.00 -7.31 10.85
N LEU A 162 -2.07 -8.65 10.92
CA LEU A 162 -3.31 -9.41 10.90
C LEU A 162 -4.30 -8.97 12.00
N GLU A 163 -3.84 -8.85 13.24
CA GLU A 163 -4.67 -8.47 14.39
C GLU A 163 -5.27 -7.06 14.21
N GLU A 164 -4.47 -6.12 13.74
CA GLU A 164 -4.93 -4.74 13.50
C GLU A 164 -5.89 -4.69 12.32
N THR A 165 -5.60 -5.43 11.22
CA THR A 165 -6.50 -5.53 10.07
C THR A 165 -7.85 -6.09 10.51
N ARG A 166 -7.86 -7.16 11.31
CA ARG A 166 -9.07 -7.73 11.89
C ARG A 166 -9.80 -6.73 12.79
N ARG A 167 -9.08 -6.04 13.65
CA ARG A 167 -9.65 -5.08 14.60
C ARG A 167 -10.39 -3.92 13.92
N VAL A 168 -9.78 -3.31 12.89
CA VAL A 168 -10.34 -2.12 12.23
C VAL A 168 -11.47 -2.43 11.24
N LEU A 169 -11.57 -3.67 10.75
CA LEU A 169 -12.68 -4.12 9.91
C LEU A 169 -13.96 -4.30 10.73
N LYS A 170 -15.10 -3.99 10.15
CA LYS A 170 -16.42 -4.41 10.66
C LYS A 170 -16.55 -5.93 10.61
N SER A 171 -17.39 -6.51 11.47
CA SER A 171 -17.79 -7.92 11.33
C SER A 171 -18.46 -8.12 9.96
N GLY A 172 -18.06 -9.16 9.22
CA GLY A 172 -18.48 -9.38 7.85
C GLY A 172 -17.82 -8.46 6.82
N GLY A 173 -16.96 -7.55 7.22
CA GLY A 173 -16.18 -6.69 6.32
C GLY A 173 -15.11 -7.48 5.55
N HIS A 174 -14.58 -6.90 4.48
CA HIS A 174 -13.68 -7.58 3.56
C HIS A 174 -12.24 -7.08 3.64
N PHE A 175 -11.32 -8.01 3.55
CA PHE A 175 -9.89 -7.75 3.44
C PHE A 175 -9.38 -8.21 2.07
N ILE A 176 -8.86 -7.28 1.27
CA ILE A 176 -8.29 -7.55 -0.05
C ILE A 176 -6.78 -7.39 0.04
N MET A 177 -6.04 -8.45 -0.29
CA MET A 177 -4.59 -8.47 -0.18
C MET A 177 -3.96 -8.84 -1.52
N ALA A 178 -2.94 -8.09 -1.93
CA ALA A 178 -2.11 -8.45 -3.08
C ALA A 178 -0.65 -8.62 -2.65
N ILE A 179 -0.07 -9.76 -2.99
CA ILE A 179 1.32 -10.10 -2.70
C ILE A 179 2.07 -10.55 -3.96
N PRO A 180 3.41 -10.50 -3.98
CA PRO A 180 4.19 -11.10 -5.04
C PRO A 180 3.98 -12.62 -5.08
N GLY A 181 3.67 -13.15 -6.26
CA GLY A 181 3.67 -14.58 -6.53
C GLY A 181 5.11 -15.14 -6.65
N GLU A 182 5.22 -16.46 -6.77
CA GLU A 182 6.53 -17.15 -6.79
C GLU A 182 7.49 -16.59 -7.84
N GLU A 183 7.00 -16.37 -9.05
CA GLU A 183 7.79 -15.94 -10.22
C GLU A 183 7.86 -14.41 -10.38
N HIS A 184 7.32 -13.64 -9.42
CA HIS A 184 7.31 -12.19 -9.52
C HIS A 184 8.75 -11.64 -9.61
N LEU A 185 9.03 -10.93 -10.71
CA LEU A 185 10.34 -10.32 -11.03
C LEU A 185 11.51 -11.32 -10.98
N PHE A 186 11.25 -12.62 -11.29
CA PHE A 186 12.30 -13.62 -11.35
C PHE A 186 13.36 -13.28 -12.41
N ASP A 187 12.95 -12.66 -13.51
CA ASP A 187 13.85 -12.21 -14.58
C ASP A 187 14.87 -11.17 -14.05
N LEU A 188 14.41 -10.18 -13.27
CA LEU A 188 15.31 -9.22 -12.63
C LEU A 188 16.23 -9.89 -11.61
N LYS A 189 15.72 -10.83 -10.80
CA LYS A 189 16.56 -11.60 -9.87
C LYS A 189 17.62 -12.41 -10.57
N SER A 190 17.32 -12.93 -11.79
CA SER A 190 18.26 -13.72 -12.58
C SER A 190 19.41 -12.87 -13.14
N VAL A 191 19.23 -11.57 -13.27
CA VAL A 191 20.33 -10.64 -13.58
C VAL A 191 21.19 -10.36 -12.33
N ILE A 192 20.54 -10.15 -11.18
CA ILE A 192 21.20 -9.72 -9.95
C ILE A 192 21.99 -10.88 -9.32
N TYR A 193 21.40 -12.07 -9.22
CA TYR A 193 21.91 -13.18 -8.43
C TYR A 193 22.44 -14.30 -9.30
N ASP A 194 23.61 -14.83 -8.98
CA ASP A 194 24.18 -15.99 -9.67
C ASP A 194 23.33 -17.26 -9.43
N THR A 195 22.62 -17.32 -8.31
CA THR A 195 21.62 -18.35 -7.99
C THR A 195 20.30 -17.66 -7.65
N PRO A 196 19.45 -17.36 -8.64
CA PRO A 196 18.18 -16.71 -8.42
C PRO A 196 17.21 -17.63 -7.66
N TYR A 197 16.35 -17.04 -6.84
CA TYR A 197 15.37 -17.76 -6.04
C TYR A 197 13.97 -17.23 -6.29
N LYS A 198 12.97 -18.11 -6.24
CA LYS A 198 11.57 -17.75 -6.31
C LYS A 198 11.11 -17.14 -4.99
N ASN A 199 10.06 -16.34 -5.04
CA ASN A 199 9.42 -15.86 -3.81
C ASN A 199 8.74 -17.03 -3.10
N VAL A 200 8.70 -16.95 -1.77
CA VAL A 200 7.90 -17.88 -0.97
C VAL A 200 6.53 -17.24 -0.76
N VAL A 201 5.50 -17.88 -1.30
CA VAL A 201 4.11 -17.52 -1.00
C VAL A 201 3.76 -18.18 0.35
N GLN A 202 3.47 -17.36 1.35
CA GLN A 202 3.10 -17.82 2.69
C GLN A 202 1.73 -18.52 2.69
N ASP A 203 1.46 -19.27 3.76
CA ASP A 203 0.13 -19.82 4.01
C ASP A 203 -0.92 -18.70 3.99
N THR A 204 -2.02 -18.98 3.30
CA THR A 204 -3.10 -18.02 3.06
C THR A 204 -4.23 -18.16 4.07
N ALA A 205 -4.16 -19.11 5.00
CA ALA A 205 -5.09 -19.23 6.10
C ALA A 205 -4.84 -18.13 7.14
N LEU A 206 -5.77 -17.19 7.27
CA LEU A 206 -5.70 -16.08 8.22
C LEU A 206 -6.69 -16.29 9.36
N GLU A 207 -6.21 -16.29 10.61
CA GLU A 207 -7.06 -16.44 11.79
C GLU A 207 -8.11 -15.33 11.91
N GLY A 208 -9.39 -15.71 12.07
CA GLY A 208 -10.51 -14.79 12.13
C GLY A 208 -11.01 -14.30 10.77
N PHE A 209 -10.58 -14.96 9.69
CA PHE A 209 -11.02 -14.67 8.34
C PHE A 209 -11.43 -15.94 7.58
N GLU A 210 -12.41 -15.80 6.72
CA GLU A 210 -12.78 -16.78 5.72
C GLU A 210 -12.20 -16.35 4.37
N LEU A 211 -11.46 -17.25 3.72
CA LEU A 211 -10.94 -17.01 2.37
C LEU A 211 -12.08 -17.15 1.36
N LEU A 212 -12.39 -16.09 0.63
CA LEU A 212 -13.41 -16.09 -0.43
C LEU A 212 -12.80 -16.27 -1.82
N MET A 213 -11.60 -15.72 -2.03
CA MET A 213 -10.93 -15.73 -3.34
C MET A 213 -9.43 -15.82 -3.17
N ASP A 214 -8.78 -16.57 -4.06
CA ASP A 214 -7.34 -16.72 -4.18
C ASP A 214 -6.99 -16.87 -5.66
N GLU A 215 -6.63 -15.74 -6.31
CA GLU A 215 -6.45 -15.69 -7.75
C GLU A 215 -5.04 -15.25 -8.13
N PRO A 216 -4.37 -15.95 -9.05
CA PRO A 216 -3.14 -15.50 -9.66
C PRO A 216 -3.42 -14.43 -10.73
N LEU A 217 -2.56 -13.43 -10.82
CA LEU A 217 -2.53 -12.47 -11.92
C LEU A 217 -1.11 -12.41 -12.47
N GLU A 218 -0.93 -12.91 -13.69
CA GLU A 218 0.39 -13.00 -14.32
C GLU A 218 0.39 -12.42 -15.72
N TYR A 219 1.43 -11.67 -16.04
CA TYR A 219 1.69 -11.14 -17.37
C TYR A 219 3.15 -10.74 -17.52
N LYS A 220 3.57 -10.48 -18.75
CA LYS A 220 4.90 -9.96 -19.06
C LYS A 220 4.83 -8.50 -19.48
N PHE A 221 5.90 -7.76 -19.20
CA PHE A 221 6.09 -6.40 -19.66
C PHE A 221 7.55 -6.15 -20.03
N MET A 222 7.77 -5.20 -20.94
CA MET A 222 9.10 -4.85 -21.44
C MET A 222 9.55 -3.50 -20.87
N LEU A 223 10.73 -3.48 -20.30
CA LEU A 223 11.47 -2.28 -19.96
C LEU A 223 12.47 -1.99 -21.10
N ASP A 224 12.22 -0.95 -21.85
CA ASP A 224 12.93 -0.65 -23.09
C ASP A 224 14.00 0.44 -22.95
N THR A 225 14.25 0.89 -21.71
CA THR A 225 15.29 1.87 -21.39
C THR A 225 15.95 1.56 -20.04
N ARG A 226 17.19 2.01 -19.90
CA ARG A 226 17.95 1.93 -18.63
C ARG A 226 17.21 2.57 -17.46
N ASP A 227 16.63 3.76 -17.66
CA ASP A 227 15.93 4.48 -16.60
C ASP A 227 14.72 3.69 -16.06
N LYS A 228 13.96 3.03 -16.93
CA LYS A 228 12.83 2.19 -16.55
C LYS A 228 13.29 0.96 -15.75
N ILE A 229 14.40 0.34 -16.15
CA ILE A 229 15.02 -0.77 -15.43
C ILE A 229 15.50 -0.32 -14.04
N GLN A 230 16.17 0.84 -13.97
CA GLN A 230 16.64 1.42 -12.72
C GLN A 230 15.48 1.76 -11.78
N ASN A 231 14.40 2.35 -12.29
CA ASN A 231 13.21 2.66 -11.50
C ASN A 231 12.57 1.37 -10.92
N LEU A 232 12.45 0.30 -11.72
CA LEU A 232 12.00 -1.00 -11.22
C LEU A 232 12.95 -1.52 -10.14
N PHE A 233 14.26 -1.52 -10.37
CA PHE A 233 15.24 -2.02 -9.42
C PHE A 233 15.20 -1.23 -8.10
N MET A 234 15.25 0.11 -8.18
CA MET A 234 15.29 1.00 -7.02
C MET A 234 14.03 0.96 -6.15
N MET A 235 12.86 0.65 -6.72
CA MET A 235 11.63 0.51 -5.94
C MET A 235 11.53 -0.80 -5.16
N THR A 236 12.43 -1.75 -5.43
CA THR A 236 12.43 -3.06 -4.77
C THR A 236 13.39 -3.10 -3.59
N PRO A 237 13.17 -3.99 -2.61
CA PRO A 237 14.13 -4.21 -1.53
C PRO A 237 15.48 -4.76 -2.04
N TYR A 238 15.56 -5.26 -3.27
CA TYR A 238 16.80 -5.78 -3.86
C TYR A 238 17.87 -4.68 -3.97
N ALA A 239 17.51 -3.46 -4.35
CA ALA A 239 18.44 -2.33 -4.51
C ALA A 239 19.33 -2.08 -3.27
N TYR A 240 18.80 -2.37 -2.08
CA TYR A 240 19.49 -2.13 -0.81
C TYR A 240 20.25 -3.33 -0.27
N ARG A 241 19.99 -4.52 -0.81
CA ARG A 241 20.63 -5.78 -0.40
C ARG A 241 21.64 -6.30 -1.40
N THR A 242 21.70 -5.71 -2.58
CA THR A 242 22.55 -6.13 -3.71
C THR A 242 23.96 -5.51 -3.58
N ARG A 243 24.98 -6.32 -3.82
CA ARG A 243 26.38 -5.89 -3.83
C ARG A 243 26.64 -4.90 -4.98
N PRO A 244 27.61 -3.97 -4.86
CA PRO A 244 27.92 -3.02 -5.94
C PRO A 244 28.22 -3.67 -7.28
N SER A 245 28.96 -4.81 -7.29
CA SER A 245 29.26 -5.58 -8.50
C SER A 245 28.03 -6.11 -9.22
N ASP A 246 26.99 -6.48 -8.46
CA ASP A 246 25.77 -7.04 -9.01
C ASP A 246 24.79 -5.93 -9.44
N LYS A 247 24.87 -4.74 -8.82
CA LYS A 247 24.18 -3.54 -9.30
C LYS A 247 24.66 -3.14 -10.69
N ALA A 248 25.97 -3.22 -10.94
CA ALA A 248 26.55 -2.93 -12.25
C ALA A 248 25.97 -3.81 -13.36
N LYS A 249 25.56 -5.07 -13.06
CA LYS A 249 24.88 -5.94 -14.04
C LYS A 249 23.54 -5.34 -14.47
N VAL A 250 22.77 -4.79 -13.53
CA VAL A 250 21.47 -4.12 -13.81
C VAL A 250 21.68 -2.81 -14.57
N GLU A 251 22.71 -2.03 -14.19
CA GLU A 251 23.05 -0.76 -14.83
C GLU A 251 23.51 -0.92 -16.30
N ALA A 252 24.05 -2.09 -16.65
CA ALA A 252 24.50 -2.38 -17.99
C ALA A 252 23.37 -2.78 -18.95
N LEU A 253 22.17 -3.08 -18.46
CA LEU A 253 21.05 -3.49 -19.30
C LEU A 253 20.49 -2.31 -20.10
N GLU A 254 20.15 -2.54 -21.34
CA GLU A 254 19.45 -1.59 -22.22
C GLU A 254 17.96 -1.89 -22.32
N SER A 255 17.58 -3.16 -22.14
CA SER A 255 16.21 -3.63 -22.09
C SER A 255 16.09 -4.84 -21.18
N LEU A 256 14.90 -5.09 -20.65
CA LEU A 256 14.61 -6.26 -19.80
C LEU A 256 13.13 -6.63 -19.92
N GLU A 257 12.84 -7.85 -20.38
CA GLU A 257 11.51 -8.43 -20.24
C GLU A 257 11.36 -8.97 -18.82
N CYS A 258 10.31 -8.54 -18.13
CA CYS A 258 10.00 -8.99 -16.77
C CYS A 258 8.63 -9.63 -16.71
N ARG A 259 8.51 -10.63 -15.83
CA ARG A 259 7.22 -11.20 -15.43
C ARG A 259 6.70 -10.49 -14.19
N ALA A 260 5.49 -9.94 -14.30
CA ALA A 260 4.66 -9.62 -13.15
C ALA A 260 3.85 -10.87 -12.80
N ALA A 261 4.02 -11.37 -11.59
CA ALA A 261 3.24 -12.48 -11.05
C ALA A 261 2.76 -12.10 -9.64
N PHE A 262 1.47 -11.99 -9.48
CA PHE A 262 0.82 -11.60 -8.23
C PHE A 262 -0.13 -12.69 -7.77
N ARG A 263 -0.40 -12.73 -6.45
CA ARG A 263 -1.52 -13.45 -5.87
C ARG A 263 -2.43 -12.41 -5.22
N VAL A 264 -3.69 -12.47 -5.53
CA VAL A 264 -4.72 -11.57 -5.00
C VAL A 264 -5.73 -12.39 -4.22
N PHE A 265 -5.97 -11.98 -2.99
CA PHE A 265 -6.85 -12.67 -2.05
C PHE A 265 -7.98 -11.75 -1.63
N VAL A 266 -9.15 -12.31 -1.45
CA VAL A 266 -10.28 -11.66 -0.78
C VAL A 266 -10.68 -12.51 0.40
N TYR A 267 -10.74 -11.89 1.56
CA TYR A 267 -11.16 -12.50 2.81
C TYR A 267 -12.38 -11.79 3.37
N ARG A 268 -13.22 -12.51 4.10
CA ARG A 268 -14.30 -11.96 4.92
C ARG A 268 -13.95 -12.14 6.40
N ARG A 269 -14.04 -11.06 7.20
CA ARG A 269 -13.91 -11.14 8.65
C ARG A 269 -15.09 -11.93 9.26
N ILE A 270 -14.79 -12.97 10.03
CA ILE A 270 -15.75 -13.80 10.77
C ILE A 270 -15.82 -13.40 12.23
#